data_9ab5f9402194e08891964b44868a9b49
#
_entry.id   9ab5f9402194e08891964b44868a9b49
#
_cell.length_a   1.000
_cell.length_b   1.000
_cell.length_c   1.000
_cell.angle_alpha   90.00
_cell.angle_beta   90.00
_cell.angle_gamma   90.00
#
_symmetry.space_group_name_H-M   'P 1'
#
loop_
_entity.id
_entity.type
_entity.pdbx_description
1 polymer ?
#
loop_
_entity_poly.entity_id
_entity_poly.type
_entity_poly.pdbx_seq_one_letter_code
_entity_poly.pdbx_strand_id
1 'polypeptide(L)'
;RSGSRPVVVVVGGEVIAADEVFLAQSNPGVFTIPQNGSGEAVSLLTSGFRYSPAPFFAKTNNQRSVIAVFGTGWRNDLPVTVRIGGQNAVVQYAGASKHFAGLDQVNVEIPDGLSGASTFVVTTASGLSSRNDVIVTIR
;
A
#
# COMPACT_ATOMS: atom_id res chain seq x y z
N ARG A 1 -20.86 -2.98 -6.58
CA ARG A 1 -21.37 -1.67 -6.95
C ARG A 1 -20.23 -0.73 -7.30
N SER A 2 -20.35 -0.05 -8.41
CA SER A 2 -19.36 0.92 -8.85
C SER A 2 -19.87 2.34 -8.68
N GLY A 3 -18.95 3.27 -8.51
CA GLY A 3 -19.26 4.69 -8.37
C GLY A 3 -18.00 5.45 -7.99
N SER A 4 -18.08 6.77 -8.04
CA SER A 4 -16.96 7.64 -7.65
C SER A 4 -17.18 8.18 -6.25
N ARG A 5 -16.13 8.10 -5.41
CA ARG A 5 -16.18 8.60 -4.03
C ARG A 5 -14.91 9.36 -3.71
N PRO A 6 -15.00 10.50 -3.02
CA PRO A 6 -13.81 11.15 -2.52
C PRO A 6 -13.21 10.35 -1.38
N VAL A 7 -11.90 10.25 -1.35
CA VAL A 7 -11.15 9.56 -0.30
C VAL A 7 -10.07 10.48 0.23
N VAL A 8 -10.01 10.62 1.55
CA VAL A 8 -9.01 11.44 2.23
C VAL A 8 -8.29 10.58 3.25
N VAL A 9 -6.98 10.56 3.18
CA VAL A 9 -6.12 9.89 4.16
C VAL A 9 -5.51 10.94 5.06
N VAL A 10 -5.74 10.80 6.36
CA VAL A 10 -5.24 11.74 7.39
C VAL A 10 -4.32 10.98 8.32
N VAL A 11 -3.10 11.48 8.48
CA VAL A 11 -2.11 10.91 9.40
C VAL A 11 -1.56 12.03 10.27
N GLY A 12 -1.62 11.84 11.59
CA GLY A 12 -1.17 12.85 12.54
C GLY A 12 -1.89 14.18 12.43
N GLY A 13 -3.17 14.16 12.00
CA GLY A 13 -3.96 15.38 11.81
C GLY A 13 -3.74 16.07 10.47
N GLU A 14 -2.84 15.57 9.64
CA GLU A 14 -2.58 16.15 8.31
C GLU A 14 -3.17 15.28 7.22
N VAL A 15 -3.72 15.93 6.19
CA VAL A 15 -4.17 15.25 4.99
C VAL A 15 -2.95 14.94 4.12
N ILE A 16 -2.65 13.65 3.95
CA ILE A 16 -1.49 13.20 3.16
C ILE A 16 -1.88 12.68 1.79
N ALA A 17 -3.16 12.38 1.59
CA ALA A 17 -3.69 12.00 0.28
C ALA A 17 -5.17 12.33 0.24
N ALA A 18 -5.64 12.83 -0.89
CA ALA A 18 -7.05 13.05 -1.14
C ALA A 18 -7.30 12.83 -2.63
N ASP A 19 -8.27 11.99 -2.95
CA ASP A 19 -8.56 11.64 -4.33
C ASP A 19 -9.97 11.07 -4.44
N GLU A 20 -10.46 10.99 -5.65
CA GLU A 20 -11.67 10.26 -5.97
C GLU A 20 -11.30 8.87 -6.48
N VAL A 21 -11.98 7.86 -5.98
CA VAL A 21 -11.81 6.49 -6.44
C VAL A 21 -13.14 5.94 -6.91
N PHE A 22 -13.10 5.15 -7.98
CA PHE A 22 -14.25 4.37 -8.41
C PHE A 22 -14.35 3.12 -7.54
N LEU A 23 -15.51 2.92 -6.94
CA LEU A 23 -15.78 1.72 -6.14
C LEU A 23 -16.27 0.62 -7.04
N ALA A 24 -15.55 -0.48 -7.06
CA ALA A 24 -15.92 -1.70 -7.74
C ALA A 24 -15.83 -2.86 -6.77
N GLN A 25 -16.36 -4.03 -7.15
CA GLN A 25 -16.34 -5.21 -6.30
C GLN A 25 -14.90 -5.62 -5.98
N SER A 26 -14.03 -5.57 -6.95
CA SER A 26 -12.60 -5.84 -6.77
C SER A 26 -11.86 -4.99 -7.79
N ASN A 27 -11.21 -3.96 -7.30
CA ASN A 27 -10.46 -3.05 -8.16
C ASN A 27 -9.36 -2.42 -7.30
N PRO A 28 -8.24 -3.14 -7.11
CA PRO A 28 -7.22 -2.68 -6.18
C PRO A 28 -6.58 -1.39 -6.66
N GLY A 29 -6.50 -0.42 -5.77
CA GLY A 29 -5.83 0.84 -6.01
C GLY A 29 -5.03 1.24 -4.80
N VAL A 30 -3.76 1.59 -4.98
CA VAL A 30 -2.87 2.04 -3.93
C VAL A 30 -2.86 3.56 -3.90
N PHE A 31 -3.04 4.14 -2.71
CA PHE A 31 -2.93 5.59 -2.57
C PHE A 31 -1.48 6.02 -2.69
N THR A 32 -1.26 7.16 -3.32
CA THR A 32 0.08 7.68 -3.59
C THR A 32 0.24 9.09 -3.02
N ILE A 33 1.47 9.42 -2.67
CA ILE A 33 1.81 10.75 -2.14
C ILE A 33 1.44 11.88 -3.12
N PRO A 34 1.72 11.74 -4.44
CA PRO A 34 1.29 12.76 -5.40
C PRO A 34 -0.22 12.85 -5.61
N GLN A 35 -1.02 11.92 -5.07
CA GLN A 35 -2.49 11.95 -5.15
C GLN A 35 -3.04 11.76 -6.57
N ASN A 36 -2.29 11.07 -7.42
CA ASN A 36 -2.70 10.82 -8.82
C ASN A 36 -2.72 9.34 -9.18
N GLY A 37 -2.55 8.46 -8.18
CA GLY A 37 -2.54 7.02 -8.39
C GLY A 37 -1.22 6.48 -8.92
N SER A 38 -0.17 7.29 -9.01
CA SER A 38 1.15 6.85 -9.42
C SER A 38 2.22 7.50 -8.56
N GLY A 39 3.43 6.93 -8.57
CA GLY A 39 4.53 7.41 -7.75
C GLY A 39 4.60 6.73 -6.39
N GLU A 40 5.17 7.42 -5.42
CA GLU A 40 5.43 6.85 -4.09
C GLU A 40 4.14 6.51 -3.35
N ALA A 41 4.02 5.28 -2.88
CA ALA A 41 2.86 4.82 -2.12
C ALA A 41 2.74 5.51 -0.77
N VAL A 42 1.52 5.72 -0.33
CA VAL A 42 1.25 6.14 1.06
C VAL A 42 1.46 4.92 1.96
N SER A 43 2.47 4.98 2.82
CA SER A 43 2.86 3.84 3.65
C SER A 43 3.41 4.28 5.00
N LEU A 44 3.35 3.35 5.95
CA LEU A 44 3.87 3.53 7.30
C LEU A 44 4.76 2.36 7.67
N LEU A 45 5.84 2.64 8.40
CA LEU A 45 6.59 1.57 9.04
C LEU A 45 5.76 1.05 10.23
N THR A 46 5.47 -0.24 10.27
CA THR A 46 4.54 -0.79 11.27
C THR A 46 5.06 -0.68 12.70
N SER A 47 6.38 -0.71 12.88
CA SER A 47 6.99 -0.69 14.21
C SER A 47 6.77 0.61 15.00
N GLY A 48 6.32 1.65 14.35
CA GLY A 48 6.11 2.94 15.02
C GLY A 48 4.79 3.60 14.75
N PHE A 49 4.04 3.13 13.79
CA PHE A 49 2.80 3.75 13.32
C PHE A 49 2.94 5.24 13.06
N ARG A 50 4.15 5.64 12.67
CA ARG A 50 4.41 7.02 12.31
C ARG A 50 4.47 7.12 10.79
N TYR A 51 3.85 8.16 10.27
CA TYR A 51 4.07 8.48 8.87
C TYR A 51 5.57 8.69 8.69
N SER A 52 6.18 7.77 8.01
CA SER A 52 7.58 7.84 7.66
C SER A 52 7.64 7.77 6.16
N PRO A 53 7.92 8.90 5.52
CA PRO A 53 8.08 8.87 4.08
C PRO A 53 9.27 7.98 3.72
N ALA A 54 9.17 7.33 2.57
CA ALA A 54 10.30 6.60 2.04
C ALA A 54 11.52 7.55 1.91
N PRO A 55 12.73 7.03 1.88
CA PRO A 55 13.05 5.62 1.69
C PRO A 55 13.03 4.79 2.97
N PHE A 56 12.75 3.50 2.81
CA PHE A 56 12.75 2.55 3.92
C PHE A 56 14.01 1.67 3.85
N PHE A 57 14.51 1.29 5.02
CA PHE A 57 15.51 0.22 5.08
C PHE A 57 14.81 -1.13 4.95
N ALA A 58 15.41 -2.06 4.20
CA ALA A 58 14.85 -3.40 4.06
C ALA A 58 14.86 -4.17 5.38
N LYS A 59 15.80 -3.84 6.26
CA LYS A 59 15.91 -4.44 7.59
C LYS A 59 16.07 -3.36 8.65
N THR A 60 15.43 -3.60 9.79
CA THR A 60 15.55 -2.76 10.98
C THR A 60 15.89 -3.70 12.14
N ASN A 61 16.99 -3.44 12.85
CA ASN A 61 17.47 -4.28 13.96
C ASN A 61 17.60 -5.78 13.57
N ASN A 62 18.17 -6.05 12.39
CA ASN A 62 18.36 -7.40 11.84
C ASN A 62 17.07 -8.16 11.53
N GLN A 63 15.92 -7.49 11.57
CA GLN A 63 14.64 -8.05 11.17
C GLN A 63 14.14 -7.36 9.92
N ARG A 64 13.38 -8.08 9.09
CA ARG A 64 12.78 -7.48 7.92
C ARG A 64 11.83 -6.37 8.34
N SER A 65 11.95 -5.25 7.66
CA SER A 65 11.00 -4.16 7.85
C SER A 65 9.64 -4.56 7.29
N VAL A 66 8.60 -4.23 8.04
CA VAL A 66 7.21 -4.44 7.62
C VAL A 66 6.57 -3.08 7.45
N ILE A 67 5.99 -2.85 6.27
CA ILE A 67 5.31 -1.60 5.98
C ILE A 67 3.82 -1.85 5.78
N ALA A 68 3.01 -0.91 6.24
CA ALA A 68 1.58 -0.87 5.97
C ALA A 68 1.35 0.05 4.78
N VAL A 69 0.69 -0.44 3.76
CA VAL A 69 0.37 0.32 2.54
C VAL A 69 -1.14 0.42 2.45
N PHE A 70 -1.62 1.60 2.12
CA PHE A 70 -3.05 1.91 2.14
C PHE A 70 -3.59 2.09 0.75
N GLY A 71 -4.83 1.70 0.59
CA GLY A 71 -5.54 1.83 -0.67
C GLY A 71 -6.98 1.41 -0.54
N THR A 72 -7.53 0.84 -1.60
CA THR A 72 -8.92 0.42 -1.68
C THR A 72 -9.06 -0.75 -2.64
N GLY A 73 -10.16 -1.48 -2.52
CA GLY A 73 -10.59 -2.44 -3.53
C GLY A 73 -10.09 -3.85 -3.36
N TRP A 74 -9.50 -4.22 -2.21
CA TRP A 74 -9.05 -5.60 -2.03
C TRP A 74 -9.65 -6.34 -0.84
N ARG A 75 -10.32 -5.65 0.10
CA ARG A 75 -10.82 -6.32 1.30
C ARG A 75 -11.84 -7.44 1.04
N ASN A 76 -12.54 -7.37 -0.10
CA ASN A 76 -13.57 -8.34 -0.45
C ASN A 76 -13.09 -9.39 -1.46
N ASP A 77 -11.79 -9.45 -1.71
CA ASP A 77 -11.21 -10.39 -2.68
C ASP A 77 -9.86 -10.90 -2.17
N LEU A 78 -9.89 -11.47 -0.98
CA LEU A 78 -8.71 -12.00 -0.29
C LEU A 78 -8.55 -13.49 -0.58
N PRO A 79 -7.35 -14.03 -0.47
CA PRO A 79 -6.11 -13.35 -0.12
C PRO A 79 -5.54 -12.53 -1.27
N VAL A 80 -4.67 -11.58 -0.95
CA VAL A 80 -3.93 -10.84 -1.95
C VAL A 80 -2.47 -11.32 -1.97
N THR A 81 -1.83 -11.10 -3.11
CA THR A 81 -0.38 -11.22 -3.24
C THR A 81 0.21 -9.83 -3.48
N VAL A 82 1.42 -9.62 -3.03
CA VAL A 82 2.13 -8.34 -3.22
C VAL A 82 3.49 -8.63 -3.83
N ARG A 83 3.84 -7.84 -4.83
CA ARG A 83 5.18 -7.88 -5.42
C ARG A 83 5.82 -6.50 -5.23
N ILE A 84 7.05 -6.52 -4.76
CA ILE A 84 7.85 -5.30 -4.61
C ILE A 84 9.12 -5.51 -5.42
N GLY A 85 9.36 -4.60 -6.38
CA GLY A 85 10.50 -4.72 -7.27
C GLY A 85 10.50 -6.02 -8.10
N GLY A 86 9.32 -6.53 -8.41
CA GLY A 86 9.18 -7.80 -9.14
C GLY A 86 9.36 -9.05 -8.29
N GLN A 87 9.61 -8.92 -6.99
CA GLN A 87 9.75 -10.06 -6.07
C GLN A 87 8.48 -10.23 -5.23
N ASN A 88 8.11 -11.48 -4.96
CA ASN A 88 7.01 -11.76 -4.05
C ASN A 88 7.39 -11.30 -2.64
N ALA A 89 6.50 -10.53 -2.02
CA ALA A 89 6.65 -10.07 -0.65
C ALA A 89 5.74 -10.87 0.28
N VAL A 90 6.20 -11.13 1.50
CA VAL A 90 5.39 -11.83 2.49
C VAL A 90 4.32 -10.89 3.01
N VAL A 91 3.05 -11.25 2.82
CA VAL A 91 1.90 -10.49 3.31
C VAL A 91 1.57 -10.96 4.71
N GLN A 92 1.67 -10.06 5.69
CA GLN A 92 1.33 -10.36 7.07
C GLN A 92 -0.13 -10.07 7.39
N TYR A 93 -0.73 -9.10 6.71
CA TYR A 93 -2.13 -8.74 6.88
C TYR A 93 -2.65 -8.13 5.58
N ALA A 94 -3.88 -8.43 5.24
CA ALA A 94 -4.61 -7.74 4.19
C ALA A 94 -6.08 -7.68 4.55
N GLY A 95 -6.70 -6.53 4.32
CA GLY A 95 -8.11 -6.34 4.63
C GLY A 95 -8.41 -4.89 4.94
N ALA A 96 -9.48 -4.68 5.69
CA ALA A 96 -9.87 -3.35 6.13
C ALA A 96 -8.81 -2.79 7.08
N SER A 97 -8.50 -1.51 6.96
CA SER A 97 -7.61 -0.86 7.90
C SER A 97 -8.26 -0.80 9.28
N LYS A 98 -7.46 -1.11 10.32
CA LYS A 98 -7.89 -0.97 11.70
C LYS A 98 -7.64 0.43 12.25
N HIS A 99 -6.91 1.25 11.52
CA HIS A 99 -6.51 2.59 11.96
C HIS A 99 -7.25 3.70 11.22
N PHE A 100 -7.65 3.45 9.98
CA PHE A 100 -8.28 4.46 9.13
C PHE A 100 -9.55 3.89 8.52
N ALA A 101 -10.70 4.36 9.00
CA ALA A 101 -12.00 3.88 8.52
C ALA A 101 -12.14 4.10 7.01
N GLY A 102 -12.70 3.11 6.33
CA GLY A 102 -12.96 3.19 4.88
C GLY A 102 -11.77 2.83 4.00
N LEU A 103 -10.58 2.65 4.56
CA LEU A 103 -9.41 2.27 3.79
C LEU A 103 -9.15 0.78 3.87
N ASP A 104 -8.54 0.25 2.83
CA ASP A 104 -7.93 -1.07 2.84
C ASP A 104 -6.45 -0.94 3.19
N GLN A 105 -5.91 -1.96 3.81
CA GLN A 105 -4.53 -1.98 4.28
C GLN A 105 -3.91 -3.33 3.95
N VAL A 106 -2.63 -3.30 3.58
CA VAL A 106 -1.82 -4.50 3.46
C VAL A 106 -0.51 -4.26 4.20
N ASN A 107 -0.13 -5.21 5.05
CA ASN A 107 1.14 -5.19 5.75
C ASN A 107 2.05 -6.22 5.10
N VAL A 108 3.21 -5.79 4.65
CA VAL A 108 4.13 -6.64 3.90
C VAL A 108 5.55 -6.47 4.40
N GLU A 109 6.32 -7.55 4.33
CA GLU A 109 7.75 -7.52 4.56
C GLU A 109 8.46 -7.05 3.29
N ILE A 110 9.45 -6.18 3.46
CA ILE A 110 10.28 -5.75 2.33
C ILE A 110 11.25 -6.88 1.98
N PRO A 111 11.25 -7.38 0.73
CA PRO A 111 12.19 -8.42 0.32
C PRO A 111 13.65 -7.94 0.36
N ASP A 112 14.57 -8.89 0.48
CA ASP A 112 16.00 -8.60 0.41
C ASP A 112 16.42 -8.20 -1.00
N GLY A 113 17.51 -7.44 -1.07
CA GLY A 113 18.20 -7.16 -2.33
C GLY A 113 17.61 -6.02 -3.13
N LEU A 114 16.60 -5.34 -2.61
CA LEU A 114 16.01 -4.18 -3.30
C LEU A 114 16.70 -2.90 -2.88
N SER A 115 16.86 -1.99 -3.84
CA SER A 115 17.32 -0.62 -3.57
C SER A 115 16.74 0.32 -4.61
N GLY A 116 16.50 1.56 -4.21
CA GLY A 116 15.91 2.57 -5.09
C GLY A 116 14.41 2.43 -5.24
N ALA A 117 13.87 3.04 -6.27
CA ALA A 117 12.44 3.00 -6.58
C ALA A 117 12.06 1.58 -7.01
N SER A 118 11.21 0.94 -6.21
CA SER A 118 10.79 -0.44 -6.43
C SER A 118 9.29 -0.47 -6.66
N THR A 119 8.85 -1.10 -7.74
CA THR A 119 7.41 -1.19 -8.04
C THR A 119 6.66 -1.91 -6.92
N PHE A 120 5.43 -1.46 -6.66
CA PHE A 120 4.57 -2.05 -5.63
C PHE A 120 3.23 -2.40 -6.28
N VAL A 121 2.91 -3.68 -6.34
CA VAL A 121 1.70 -4.17 -6.99
C VAL A 121 0.96 -5.11 -6.06
N VAL A 122 -0.33 -4.84 -5.83
CA VAL A 122 -1.26 -5.71 -5.12
C VAL A 122 -2.10 -6.46 -6.16
N THR A 123 -2.18 -7.77 -6.04
CA THR A 123 -3.03 -8.60 -6.89
C THR A 123 -4.03 -9.34 -6.01
N THR A 124 -5.31 -9.23 -6.33
CA THR A 124 -6.39 -9.86 -5.59
C THR A 124 -6.50 -11.35 -5.93
N ALA A 125 -7.30 -12.07 -5.15
CA ALA A 125 -7.52 -13.51 -5.38
C ALA A 125 -8.11 -13.80 -6.77
N SER A 126 -8.94 -12.89 -7.30
CA SER A 126 -9.49 -12.99 -8.65
C SER A 126 -8.50 -12.65 -9.75
N GLY A 127 -7.29 -12.22 -9.42
CA GLY A 127 -6.25 -11.89 -10.40
C GLY A 127 -6.23 -10.47 -10.89
N LEU A 128 -6.96 -9.55 -10.21
CA LEU A 128 -6.94 -8.13 -10.56
C LEU A 128 -5.78 -7.45 -9.86
N SER A 129 -5.01 -6.66 -10.60
CA SER A 129 -3.80 -6.01 -10.09
C SER A 129 -3.96 -4.51 -10.05
N SER A 130 -3.31 -3.89 -9.05
CA SER A 130 -3.13 -2.45 -9.00
C SER A 130 -2.18 -1.97 -10.09
N ARG A 131 -2.07 -0.65 -10.25
CA ARG A 131 -1.20 -0.06 -11.29
C ARG A 131 0.26 -0.41 -11.03
N ASN A 132 1.01 -0.51 -12.12
CA ASN A 132 2.43 -0.87 -12.07
C ASN A 132 3.38 0.33 -12.01
N ASP A 133 2.85 1.54 -11.88
CA ASP A 133 3.64 2.76 -11.75
C ASP A 133 3.60 3.33 -10.31
N VAL A 134 3.15 2.53 -9.36
CA VAL A 134 3.28 2.81 -7.93
C VAL A 134 4.60 2.24 -7.44
N ILE A 135 5.31 2.99 -6.62
CA ILE A 135 6.62 2.57 -6.11
C ILE A 135 6.69 2.71 -4.60
N VAL A 136 7.59 1.96 -3.99
CA VAL A 136 8.16 2.23 -2.67
C VAL A 136 9.66 2.36 -2.83
N THR A 137 10.24 3.39 -2.21
CA THR A 137 11.69 3.62 -2.32
C THR A 137 12.40 2.93 -1.17
N ILE A 138 13.36 2.09 -1.50
CA ILE A 138 14.13 1.28 -0.55
C ILE A 138 15.57 1.81 -0.52
N ARG A 139 16.14 1.91 0.66
CA ARG A 139 17.53 2.26 0.86
C ARG A 139 18.45 1.07 0.70
#